data_9abe60b8f130a7e29a525609f0d81d88
#
_entry.id   9abe60b8f130a7e29a525609f0d81d88
#
_cell.length_a   1.000
_cell.length_b   1.000
_cell.length_c   1.000
_cell.angle_alpha   90.00
_cell.angle_beta   90.00
_cell.angle_gamma   90.00
#
_symmetry.space_group_name_H-M   'P 1'
#
loop_
_entity.id
_entity.type
_entity.pdbx_description
1 polymer ?
#
loop_
_entity_poly.entity_id
_entity_poly.type
_entity_poly.pdbx_seq_one_letter_code
_entity_poly.pdbx_strand_id
1 'polypeptide(L)'
;MNLNRDVLIAKLGQLHDAIDRIETKRPRSLELLLADRDLQDMVCKNIERAVQICIDIATHLATMNALAPKTSGESFKMLAAKGMLDTELATAMIRAVGFRNV
;
A
#
# COMPACT_ATOMS: atom_id res chain seq x y z
N MET A 1 25.57 -9.71 3.04
CA MET A 1 24.32 -9.47 2.31
C MET A 1 23.22 -9.08 3.28
N ASN A 2 22.49 -8.02 2.98
CA ASN A 2 21.39 -7.58 3.85
C ASN A 2 20.05 -8.05 3.24
N LEU A 3 19.54 -9.20 3.72
CA LEU A 3 18.30 -9.78 3.23
C LEU A 3 17.09 -8.87 3.46
N ASN A 4 17.07 -8.13 4.57
CA ASN A 4 15.98 -7.19 4.87
C ASN A 4 15.92 -6.06 3.85
N ARG A 5 17.09 -5.52 3.50
CA ARG A 5 17.19 -4.48 2.48
C ARG A 5 16.73 -5.00 1.12
N ASP A 6 17.16 -6.20 0.75
CA ASP A 6 16.82 -6.80 -0.54
C ASP A 6 15.31 -7.06 -0.66
N VAL A 7 14.68 -7.52 0.43
CA VAL A 7 13.22 -7.72 0.48
C VAL A 7 12.49 -6.39 0.30
N LEU A 8 12.94 -5.34 0.99
CA LEU A 8 12.33 -4.01 0.88
C LEU A 8 12.46 -3.44 -0.54
N ILE A 9 13.62 -3.58 -1.15
CA ILE A 9 13.84 -3.11 -2.53
C ILE A 9 12.91 -3.85 -3.49
N ALA A 10 12.78 -5.17 -3.34
CA ALA A 10 11.89 -5.96 -4.19
C ALA A 10 10.43 -5.53 -4.00
N LYS A 11 9.99 -5.29 -2.76
CA LYS A 11 8.64 -4.82 -2.46
C LYS A 11 8.38 -3.43 -3.03
N LEU A 12 9.35 -2.53 -2.93
CA LEU A 12 9.23 -1.19 -3.51
C LEU A 12 9.10 -1.25 -5.04
N GLY A 13 9.84 -2.16 -5.68
CA GLY A 13 9.70 -2.38 -7.13
C GLY A 13 8.30 -2.87 -7.49
N GLN A 14 7.75 -3.80 -6.73
CA GLN A 14 6.38 -4.29 -6.92
C GLN A 14 5.35 -3.19 -6.73
N LEU A 15 5.56 -2.33 -5.72
CA LEU A 15 4.67 -1.19 -5.47
C LEU A 15 4.71 -0.21 -6.63
N HIS A 16 5.89 0.10 -7.13
CA HIS A 16 6.06 0.98 -8.28
C HIS A 16 5.30 0.43 -9.50
N ASP A 17 5.42 -0.87 -9.77
CA ASP A 17 4.71 -1.51 -10.88
C ASP A 17 3.19 -1.43 -10.72
N ALA A 18 2.68 -1.64 -9.50
CA ALA A 18 1.24 -1.56 -9.23
C ALA A 18 0.71 -0.13 -9.46
N ILE A 19 1.45 0.87 -8.99
CA ILE A 19 1.10 2.28 -9.17
C ILE A 19 1.15 2.65 -10.66
N ASP A 20 2.18 2.22 -11.36
CA ASP A 20 2.33 2.48 -12.79
C ASP A 20 1.16 1.91 -13.59
N ARG A 21 0.70 0.71 -13.26
CA ARG A 21 -0.47 0.11 -13.89
C ARG A 21 -1.74 0.92 -13.64
N ILE A 22 -1.93 1.42 -12.43
CA ILE A 22 -3.06 2.27 -12.09
C ILE A 22 -3.02 3.55 -12.94
N GLU A 23 -1.89 4.22 -13.00
CA GLU A 23 -1.72 5.44 -13.76
C GLU A 23 -1.94 5.23 -15.26
N THR A 24 -1.38 4.15 -15.81
CA THR A 24 -1.46 3.82 -17.23
C THR A 24 -2.90 3.49 -17.64
N LYS A 25 -3.66 2.82 -16.79
CA LYS A 25 -5.01 2.35 -17.09
C LYS A 25 -6.10 3.28 -16.55
N ARG A 26 -5.73 4.33 -15.85
CA ARG A 26 -6.69 5.26 -15.28
C ARG A 26 -7.51 5.91 -16.38
N PRO A 27 -8.85 5.85 -16.31
CA PRO A 27 -9.69 6.48 -17.31
C PRO A 27 -9.63 8.00 -17.19
N ARG A 28 -9.95 8.69 -18.28
CA ARG A 28 -9.92 10.15 -18.33
C ARG A 28 -11.04 10.81 -17.54
N SER A 29 -12.10 10.07 -17.27
CA SER A 29 -13.25 10.60 -16.55
C SER A 29 -13.92 9.53 -15.71
N LEU A 30 -14.68 9.97 -14.72
CA LEU A 30 -15.49 9.08 -13.88
C LEU A 30 -16.54 8.35 -14.73
N GLU A 31 -17.10 9.03 -15.73
CA GLU A 31 -18.11 8.44 -16.62
C GLU A 31 -17.56 7.21 -17.35
N LEU A 32 -16.34 7.29 -17.87
CA LEU A 32 -15.69 6.18 -18.53
C LEU A 32 -15.44 5.02 -17.58
N LEU A 33 -15.05 5.32 -16.34
CA LEU A 33 -14.86 4.31 -15.32
C LEU A 33 -16.17 3.61 -14.97
N LEU A 34 -17.25 4.38 -14.80
CA LEU A 34 -18.56 3.82 -14.44
C LEU A 34 -19.18 3.01 -15.57
N ALA A 35 -18.80 3.30 -16.82
CA ALA A 35 -19.32 2.60 -17.99
C ALA A 35 -18.63 1.28 -18.30
N ASP A 36 -17.44 1.03 -17.72
CA ASP A 36 -16.63 -0.14 -18.05
C ASP A 36 -16.34 -0.96 -16.79
N ARG A 37 -17.06 -2.08 -16.67
CA ARG A 37 -16.95 -2.95 -15.51
C ARG A 37 -15.58 -3.61 -15.40
N ASP A 38 -15.00 -4.02 -16.52
CA ASP A 38 -13.69 -4.64 -16.54
C ASP A 38 -12.61 -3.65 -16.08
N LEU A 39 -12.75 -2.39 -16.47
CA LEU A 39 -11.85 -1.33 -16.04
C LEU A 39 -11.97 -1.08 -14.53
N GLN A 40 -13.20 -1.07 -14.00
CA GLN A 40 -13.44 -0.95 -12.55
C GLN A 40 -12.73 -2.06 -11.80
N ASP A 41 -12.91 -3.30 -12.23
CA ASP A 41 -12.34 -4.47 -11.59
C ASP A 41 -10.81 -4.41 -11.61
N MET A 42 -10.23 -4.01 -12.73
CA MET A 42 -8.79 -3.91 -12.88
C MET A 42 -8.20 -2.81 -12.00
N VAL A 43 -8.82 -1.64 -11.96
CA VAL A 43 -8.36 -0.51 -11.14
C VAL A 43 -8.44 -0.89 -9.67
N CYS A 44 -9.58 -1.43 -9.23
CA CYS A 44 -9.76 -1.84 -7.83
C CYS A 44 -8.76 -2.92 -7.43
N LYS A 45 -8.51 -3.90 -8.29
CA LYS A 45 -7.55 -4.97 -8.01
C LYS A 45 -6.13 -4.43 -7.85
N ASN A 46 -5.73 -3.50 -8.70
CA ASN A 46 -4.40 -2.90 -8.59
C ASN A 46 -4.27 -2.01 -7.36
N ILE A 47 -5.33 -1.30 -6.96
CA ILE A 47 -5.34 -0.54 -5.71
C ILE A 47 -5.19 -1.48 -4.51
N GLU A 48 -5.96 -2.56 -4.46
CA GLU A 48 -5.86 -3.56 -3.40
C GLU A 48 -4.45 -4.14 -3.30
N ARG A 49 -3.84 -4.45 -4.46
CA ARG A 49 -2.48 -4.96 -4.52
C ARG A 49 -1.48 -3.95 -4.00
N ALA A 50 -1.59 -2.68 -4.40
CA ALA A 50 -0.70 -1.61 -3.93
C ALA A 50 -0.81 -1.45 -2.40
N VAL A 51 -2.02 -1.45 -1.86
CA VAL A 51 -2.25 -1.34 -0.42
C VAL A 51 -1.64 -2.54 0.31
N GLN A 52 -1.81 -3.75 -0.21
CA GLN A 52 -1.24 -4.95 0.40
C GLN A 52 0.30 -4.89 0.42
N ILE A 53 0.92 -4.42 -0.65
CA ILE A 53 2.37 -4.26 -0.70
C ILE A 53 2.83 -3.23 0.34
N CYS A 54 2.11 -2.13 0.50
CA CYS A 54 2.41 -1.13 1.53
C CYS A 54 2.31 -1.73 2.93
N ILE A 55 1.31 -2.56 3.19
CA ILE A 55 1.15 -3.27 4.46
C ILE A 55 2.36 -4.18 4.70
N ASP A 56 2.77 -4.93 3.70
CA ASP A 56 3.91 -5.84 3.80
C ASP A 56 5.20 -5.09 4.13
N ILE A 57 5.42 -3.95 3.47
CA ILE A 57 6.58 -3.09 3.74
C ILE A 57 6.53 -2.56 5.17
N ALA A 58 5.40 -2.02 5.59
CA ALA A 58 5.23 -1.44 6.92
C ALA A 58 5.43 -2.49 8.01
N THR A 59 4.86 -3.68 7.84
CA THR A 59 5.00 -4.79 8.78
C THR A 59 6.45 -5.24 8.88
N HIS A 60 7.13 -5.33 7.75
CA HIS A 60 8.55 -5.71 7.72
C HIS A 60 9.42 -4.67 8.44
N LEU A 61 9.20 -3.39 8.18
CA LEU A 61 9.91 -2.30 8.86
C LEU A 61 9.64 -2.31 10.37
N ALA A 62 8.40 -2.54 10.77
CA ALA A 62 8.04 -2.64 12.19
C ALA A 62 8.81 -3.79 12.85
N THR A 63 8.83 -4.94 12.22
CA THR A 63 9.55 -6.12 12.72
C THR A 63 11.05 -5.85 12.85
N MET A 64 11.66 -5.19 11.88
CA MET A 64 13.08 -4.81 11.92
C MET A 64 13.40 -3.86 13.08
N ASN A 65 12.41 -3.13 13.57
CA ASN A 65 12.57 -2.18 14.67
C ASN A 65 12.02 -2.73 16.00
N ALA A 66 11.89 -4.05 16.09
CA ALA A 66 11.41 -4.76 17.27
C ALA A 66 10.00 -4.33 17.71
N LEU A 67 9.18 -3.91 16.76
CA LEU A 67 7.77 -3.61 16.99
C LEU A 67 6.93 -4.85 16.67
N ALA A 68 5.79 -4.98 17.34
CA ALA A 68 4.92 -6.14 17.18
C ALA A 68 3.48 -5.70 16.89
N PRO A 69 3.20 -5.22 15.66
CA PRO A 69 1.84 -4.80 15.33
C PRO A 69 0.90 -5.99 15.29
N LYS A 70 -0.31 -5.81 15.82
CA LYS A 70 -1.34 -6.84 15.84
C LYS A 70 -2.26 -6.76 14.63
N THR A 71 -2.32 -5.59 13.99
CA THR A 71 -3.15 -5.35 12.80
C THR A 71 -2.35 -4.61 11.75
N SER A 72 -2.84 -4.62 10.51
CA SER A 72 -2.21 -3.90 9.40
C SER A 72 -2.15 -2.40 9.65
N GLY A 73 -3.24 -1.82 10.16
CA GLY A 73 -3.28 -0.39 10.47
C GLY A 73 -2.32 0.00 11.59
N GLU A 74 -2.12 -0.90 12.55
CA GLU A 74 -1.21 -0.66 13.67
C GLU A 74 0.24 -0.54 13.24
N SER A 75 0.66 -1.24 12.18
CA SER A 75 2.00 -1.11 11.61
C SER A 75 2.30 0.34 11.23
N PHE A 76 1.38 0.99 10.52
CA PHE A 76 1.56 2.38 10.11
C PHE A 76 1.59 3.32 11.32
N LYS A 77 0.72 3.08 12.28
CA LYS A 77 0.63 3.88 13.51
C LYS A 77 1.93 3.82 14.31
N MET A 78 2.48 2.63 14.49
CA MET A 78 3.72 2.42 15.21
C MET A 78 4.91 3.08 14.52
N LEU A 79 5.01 2.97 13.19
CA LEU A 79 6.08 3.60 12.42
C LEU A 79 6.00 5.12 12.51
N ALA A 80 4.80 5.69 12.49
CA ALA A 80 4.61 7.13 12.67
C ALA A 80 5.06 7.58 14.06
N ALA A 81 4.71 6.80 15.10
CA ALA A 81 5.11 7.10 16.47
C ALA A 81 6.62 7.08 16.64
N LYS A 82 7.33 6.27 15.86
CA LYS A 82 8.81 6.21 15.85
C LYS A 82 9.45 7.30 14.97
N GLY A 83 8.66 8.13 14.32
CA GLY A 83 9.18 9.15 13.42
C GLY A 83 9.68 8.61 12.09
N MET A 84 9.39 7.36 11.77
CA MET A 84 9.84 6.71 10.52
C MET A 84 8.87 6.94 9.37
N LEU A 85 7.68 7.42 9.66
CA LEU A 85 6.64 7.67 8.69
C LEU A 85 5.92 8.95 9.05
N ASP A 86 5.60 9.77 8.05
CA ASP A 86 4.81 10.98 8.25
C ASP A 86 3.42 10.61 8.79
N THR A 87 2.97 11.34 9.80
CA THR A 87 1.67 11.11 10.45
C THR A 87 0.52 11.21 9.46
N GLU A 88 0.56 12.17 8.53
CA GLU A 88 -0.48 12.32 7.50
C GLU A 88 -0.51 11.11 6.57
N LEU A 89 0.65 10.62 6.16
CA LEU A 89 0.74 9.44 5.32
C LEU A 89 0.24 8.20 6.07
N ALA A 90 0.61 8.06 7.35
CA ALA A 90 0.14 6.94 8.17
C ALA A 90 -1.39 6.95 8.27
N THR A 91 -2.00 8.12 8.49
CA THR A 91 -3.46 8.26 8.53
C THR A 91 -4.10 7.86 7.20
N ALA A 92 -3.52 8.30 6.09
CA ALA A 92 -4.02 7.94 4.76
C ALA A 92 -3.92 6.43 4.52
N MET A 93 -2.84 5.80 4.95
CA MET A 93 -2.66 4.35 4.79
C MET A 93 -3.63 3.55 5.66
N ILE A 94 -3.92 4.01 6.88
CA ILE A 94 -4.91 3.37 7.75
C ILE A 94 -6.29 3.39 7.08
N ARG A 95 -6.65 4.49 6.44
CA ARG A 95 -7.90 4.59 5.68
C ARG A 95 -7.90 3.65 4.47
N ALA A 96 -6.77 3.55 3.77
CA ALA A 96 -6.62 2.66 2.63
C ALA A 96 -6.78 1.20 3.03
N VAL A 97 -6.26 0.81 4.20
CA VAL A 97 -6.45 -0.54 4.75
C VAL A 97 -7.95 -0.81 4.97
N GLY A 98 -8.67 0.15 5.51
CA GLY A 98 -10.12 0.04 5.71
C GLY A 98 -10.87 -0.14 4.38
N PHE A 99 -10.47 0.59 3.35
CA PHE A 99 -11.04 0.46 2.01
C PHE A 99 -10.82 -0.94 1.44
N ARG A 100 -9.62 -1.49 1.59
CA ARG A 100 -9.30 -2.84 1.11
C ARG A 100 -10.17 -3.92 1.76
N ASN A 101 -10.57 -3.71 3.00
CA ASN A 101 -11.34 -4.68 3.78
C ASN A 101 -12.86 -4.61 3.57
N VAL A 102 -13.32 -3.71 2.73
CA VAL A 102 -14.76 -3.55 2.41
C VAL A 102 -15.24 -4.62 1.42
#